data_8a3b027854cd94545685d4ca047203ac
#
_entry.id   8a3b027854cd94545685d4ca047203ac
#
_cell.length_a   1.000
_cell.length_b   1.000
_cell.length_c   1.000
_cell.angle_alpha   90.00
_cell.angle_beta   90.00
_cell.angle_gamma   90.00
#
_symmetry.space_group_name_H-M   'P 1'
#
loop_
_entity.id
_entity.type
_entity.pdbx_description
1 polymer ?
#
loop_
_entity_poly.entity_id
_entity_poly.type
_entity_poly.pdbx_seq_one_letter_code
_entity_poly.pdbx_strand_id
1 'polypeptide(L)'
;EDYMERLGLGYENLKAVNPKLIYGVLTPFGKEGPWKDCPDYDLIVMAKCGLLEKTGFPERPTKFGFPLAYIYASWHLTAGMMAAYLKAEESGEGSKVSVSSWHTMMELDDTFAECMQGLNVLPRRLGNGFPTTNPTDTFHCKDGWFALSIGSDKQWLDFAREAGRDDWGEGSV
;
A
#
# COMPACT_ATOMS: atom_id res chain seq x y z
N GLU A 1 12.04 -0.58 -19.37
CA GLU A 1 12.98 0.51 -19.63
C GLU A 1 13.93 0.16 -20.78
N ASP A 2 14.53 -1.00 -20.80
CA ASP A 2 15.41 -1.46 -21.90
C ASP A 2 14.72 -1.45 -23.27
N TYR A 3 13.40 -1.60 -23.29
CA TYR A 3 12.64 -1.48 -24.54
C TYR A 3 12.66 -0.05 -25.08
N MET A 4 12.49 0.96 -24.23
CA MET A 4 12.55 2.37 -24.64
C MET A 4 13.96 2.77 -25.07
N GLU A 5 14.97 2.26 -24.39
CA GLU A 5 16.38 2.47 -24.80
C GLU A 5 16.63 1.93 -26.22
N ARG A 6 16.16 0.72 -26.52
CA ARG A 6 16.32 0.11 -27.87
C ARG A 6 15.58 0.89 -28.98
N LEU A 7 14.54 1.60 -28.62
CA LEU A 7 13.80 2.47 -29.55
C LEU A 7 14.43 3.86 -29.70
N GLY A 8 15.52 4.17 -29.00
CA GLY A 8 16.08 5.52 -28.96
C GLY A 8 15.23 6.52 -28.15
N LEU A 9 14.29 6.04 -27.35
CA LEU A 9 13.39 6.82 -26.50
C LEU A 9 13.77 6.75 -25.01
N GLY A 10 15.00 6.34 -24.73
CA GLY A 10 15.55 6.37 -23.37
C GLY A 10 15.78 7.79 -22.86
N TYR A 11 15.90 7.91 -21.53
CA TYR A 11 16.03 9.23 -20.89
C TYR A 11 17.17 10.09 -21.46
N GLU A 12 18.36 9.52 -21.62
CA GLU A 12 19.53 10.27 -22.10
C GLU A 12 19.32 10.76 -23.54
N ASN A 13 18.72 9.95 -24.41
CA ASN A 13 18.43 10.34 -25.78
C ASN A 13 17.41 11.48 -25.85
N LEU A 14 16.37 11.40 -25.06
CA LEU A 14 15.33 12.44 -25.04
C LEU A 14 15.77 13.70 -24.31
N LYS A 15 16.58 13.57 -23.25
CA LYS A 15 17.21 14.70 -22.55
C LYS A 15 18.12 15.53 -23.47
N ALA A 16 18.83 14.87 -24.39
CA ALA A 16 19.66 15.57 -25.36
C ALA A 16 18.83 16.49 -26.28
N VAL A 17 17.59 16.15 -26.56
CA VAL A 17 16.64 16.95 -27.35
C VAL A 17 15.93 18.01 -26.50
N ASN A 18 15.54 17.62 -25.26
CA ASN A 18 14.90 18.54 -24.33
C ASN A 18 15.55 18.42 -22.93
N PRO A 19 16.47 19.32 -22.59
CA PRO A 19 17.14 19.31 -21.29
C PRO A 19 16.22 19.48 -20.08
N LYS A 20 15.01 20.01 -20.27
CA LYS A 20 14.00 20.18 -19.22
C LYS A 20 13.08 18.96 -19.08
N LEU A 21 13.32 17.88 -19.81
CA LEU A 21 12.48 16.70 -19.80
C LEU A 21 12.37 16.09 -18.40
N ILE A 22 11.14 15.82 -17.96
CA ILE A 22 10.84 15.00 -16.80
C ILE A 22 10.40 13.62 -17.31
N TYR A 23 11.19 12.62 -16.99
CA TYR A 23 11.01 11.25 -17.48
C TYR A 23 10.59 10.32 -16.36
N GLY A 24 9.30 9.93 -16.35
CA GLY A 24 8.75 9.00 -15.36
C GLY A 24 8.93 7.55 -15.77
N VAL A 25 9.39 6.71 -14.84
CA VAL A 25 9.52 5.26 -15.02
C VAL A 25 8.81 4.54 -13.89
N LEU A 26 7.88 3.67 -14.25
CA LEU A 26 7.23 2.75 -13.32
C LEU A 26 7.65 1.32 -13.68
N THR A 27 8.11 0.58 -12.68
CA THR A 27 8.48 -0.84 -12.80
C THR A 27 7.85 -1.65 -11.68
N PRO A 28 7.61 -2.97 -11.86
CA PRO A 28 7.08 -3.79 -10.77
C PRO A 28 8.07 -3.93 -9.60
N PHE A 29 9.36 -4.19 -9.89
CA PHE A 29 10.37 -4.56 -8.87
C PHE A 29 11.66 -3.75 -8.94
N GLY A 30 11.73 -2.70 -9.77
CA GLY A 30 12.96 -1.97 -10.02
C GLY A 30 13.81 -2.59 -11.14
N LYS A 31 14.97 -1.97 -11.39
CA LYS A 31 15.92 -2.40 -12.42
C LYS A 31 16.97 -3.39 -11.91
N GLU A 32 17.14 -3.47 -10.61
CA GLU A 32 18.17 -4.23 -9.94
C GLU A 32 17.56 -5.22 -8.95
N GLY A 33 18.34 -6.17 -8.50
CA GLY A 33 17.93 -7.16 -7.53
C GLY A 33 17.36 -8.45 -8.14
N PRO A 34 17.03 -9.41 -7.26
CA PRO A 34 16.68 -10.78 -7.68
C PRO A 34 15.34 -10.87 -8.41
N TRP A 35 14.48 -9.87 -8.32
CA TRP A 35 13.13 -9.89 -8.88
C TRP A 35 12.94 -8.99 -10.11
N LYS A 36 14.02 -8.37 -10.61
CA LYS A 36 13.96 -7.43 -11.74
C LYS A 36 13.26 -8.01 -13.00
N ASP A 37 13.38 -9.31 -13.21
CA ASP A 37 12.81 -10.02 -14.36
C ASP A 37 11.48 -10.73 -14.03
N CYS A 38 10.92 -10.52 -12.82
CA CYS A 38 9.63 -11.07 -12.48
C CYS A 38 8.51 -10.47 -13.33
N PRO A 39 7.49 -11.28 -13.69
CA PRO A 39 6.36 -10.80 -14.45
C PRO A 39 5.65 -9.61 -13.77
N ASP A 40 5.23 -8.66 -14.59
CA ASP A 40 4.53 -7.45 -14.17
C ASP A 40 3.03 -7.71 -14.01
N TYR A 41 2.66 -8.27 -12.86
CA TYR A 41 1.26 -8.45 -12.46
C TYR A 41 1.04 -7.94 -11.04
N ASP A 42 -0.01 -7.14 -10.86
CA ASP A 42 -0.41 -6.57 -9.57
C ASP A 42 -0.45 -7.62 -8.45
N LEU A 43 -1.04 -8.78 -8.72
CA LEU A 43 -1.13 -9.88 -7.75
C LEU A 43 0.26 -10.43 -7.35
N ILE A 44 1.22 -10.46 -8.27
CA ILE A 44 2.60 -10.91 -7.95
C ILE A 44 3.29 -9.87 -7.08
N VAL A 45 3.09 -8.59 -7.35
CA VAL A 45 3.62 -7.50 -6.51
C VAL A 45 3.04 -7.61 -5.09
N MET A 46 1.72 -7.75 -4.96
CA MET A 46 1.02 -7.93 -3.68
C MET A 46 1.51 -9.16 -2.91
N ALA A 47 1.76 -10.28 -3.60
CA ALA A 47 2.29 -11.49 -2.97
C ALA A 47 3.71 -11.28 -2.44
N LYS A 48 4.57 -10.65 -3.25
CA LYS A 48 5.99 -10.45 -2.90
C LYS A 48 6.24 -9.37 -1.86
N CYS A 49 5.32 -8.42 -1.67
CA CYS A 49 5.41 -7.46 -0.56
C CYS A 49 4.81 -7.99 0.76
N GLY A 50 4.22 -9.18 0.76
CA GLY A 50 3.63 -9.77 1.96
C GLY A 50 2.15 -9.42 2.19
N LEU A 51 1.57 -8.52 1.39
CA LEU A 51 0.20 -8.04 1.61
C LEU A 51 -0.84 -9.17 1.55
N LEU A 52 -0.61 -10.22 0.76
CA LEU A 52 -1.51 -11.38 0.71
C LEU A 52 -1.47 -12.24 1.97
N GLU A 53 -0.45 -12.09 2.82
CA GLU A 53 -0.44 -12.75 4.13
C GLU A 53 -1.38 -12.05 5.14
N LYS A 54 -1.73 -10.80 4.90
CA LYS A 54 -2.61 -10.00 5.74
C LYS A 54 -4.02 -9.85 5.17
N THR A 55 -4.20 -10.04 3.87
CA THR A 55 -5.45 -9.75 3.17
C THR A 55 -6.20 -11.03 2.84
N GLY A 56 -7.41 -11.13 3.36
CA GLY A 56 -8.31 -12.27 3.16
C GLY A 56 -8.69 -12.97 4.46
N PHE A 57 -9.19 -14.19 4.31
CA PHE A 57 -9.63 -15.03 5.43
C PHE A 57 -8.51 -15.98 5.86
N PRO A 58 -8.54 -16.52 7.09
CA PRO A 58 -7.50 -17.42 7.59
C PRO A 58 -7.15 -18.56 6.61
N GLU A 59 -8.16 -19.14 5.96
CA GLU A 59 -8.03 -20.28 5.07
C GLU A 59 -7.57 -19.91 3.65
N ARG A 60 -7.65 -18.63 3.25
CA ARG A 60 -7.26 -18.21 1.90
C ARG A 60 -6.90 -16.73 1.81
N PRO A 61 -5.84 -16.38 1.08
CA PRO A 61 -5.57 -15.00 0.70
C PRO A 61 -6.63 -14.50 -0.30
N THR A 62 -6.88 -13.21 -0.27
CA THR A 62 -7.82 -12.55 -1.19
C THR A 62 -7.16 -11.32 -1.80
N LYS A 63 -7.21 -11.20 -3.12
CA LYS A 63 -6.73 -9.99 -3.79
C LYS A 63 -7.77 -8.87 -3.68
N PHE A 64 -7.32 -7.63 -3.75
CA PHE A 64 -8.22 -6.49 -3.92
C PHE A 64 -8.97 -6.57 -5.27
N GLY A 65 -10.17 -6.01 -5.31
CA GLY A 65 -11.01 -5.98 -6.52
C GLY A 65 -10.50 -5.02 -7.62
N PHE A 66 -9.38 -4.33 -7.37
CA PHE A 66 -8.75 -3.39 -8.29
C PHE A 66 -7.21 -3.53 -8.21
N PRO A 67 -6.45 -3.01 -9.19
CA PRO A 67 -4.98 -3.13 -9.22
C PRO A 67 -4.31 -2.15 -8.24
N LEU A 68 -4.33 -2.47 -6.96
CA LEU A 68 -3.87 -1.61 -5.87
C LEU A 68 -2.41 -1.17 -6.03
N ALA A 69 -1.52 -2.11 -6.34
CA ALA A 69 -0.09 -1.81 -6.44
C ALA A 69 0.21 -0.79 -7.55
N TYR A 70 -0.46 -0.92 -8.70
CA TYR A 70 -0.27 0.03 -9.80
C TYR A 70 -0.84 1.41 -9.49
N ILE A 71 -2.03 1.47 -8.90
CA ILE A 71 -2.67 2.74 -8.53
C ILE A 71 -1.80 3.48 -7.52
N TYR A 72 -1.36 2.78 -6.48
CA TYR A 72 -0.54 3.38 -5.42
C TYR A 72 0.82 3.85 -5.94
N ALA A 73 1.50 3.01 -6.74
CA ALA A 73 2.76 3.39 -7.38
C ALA A 73 2.62 4.56 -8.37
N SER A 74 1.48 4.66 -9.06
CA SER A 74 1.20 5.79 -9.96
C SER A 74 1.08 7.11 -9.21
N TRP A 75 0.49 7.11 -8.02
CA TRP A 75 0.44 8.31 -7.17
C TRP A 75 1.84 8.75 -6.70
N HIS A 76 2.69 7.80 -6.31
CA HIS A 76 4.09 8.09 -5.95
C HIS A 76 4.87 8.66 -7.13
N LEU A 77 4.69 8.05 -8.32
CA LEU A 77 5.33 8.55 -9.53
C LEU A 77 4.87 9.97 -9.85
N THR A 78 3.56 10.23 -9.74
CA THR A 78 3.00 11.57 -9.97
C THR A 78 3.58 12.60 -9.00
N ALA A 79 3.63 12.27 -7.71
CA ALA A 79 4.23 13.16 -6.70
C ALA A 79 5.72 13.44 -7.00
N GLY A 80 6.47 12.40 -7.34
CA GLY A 80 7.88 12.54 -7.74
C GLY A 80 8.08 13.39 -9.00
N MET A 81 7.21 13.20 -9.99
CA MET A 81 7.25 14.01 -11.23
C MET A 81 6.88 15.47 -10.97
N MET A 82 5.93 15.75 -10.07
CA MET A 82 5.60 17.13 -9.68
C MET A 82 6.76 17.80 -8.95
N ALA A 83 7.45 17.10 -8.06
CA ALA A 83 8.65 17.61 -7.41
C ALA A 83 9.78 17.88 -8.42
N ALA A 84 9.97 16.97 -9.38
CA ALA A 84 10.92 17.16 -10.47
C ALA A 84 10.56 18.34 -11.37
N TYR A 85 9.27 18.56 -11.61
CA TYR A 85 8.78 19.71 -12.37
C TYR A 85 9.12 21.04 -11.68
N LEU A 86 8.81 21.16 -10.39
CA LEU A 86 9.14 22.36 -9.62
C LEU A 86 10.65 22.66 -9.64
N LYS A 87 11.47 21.61 -9.47
CA LYS A 87 12.92 21.73 -9.58
C LYS A 87 13.35 22.21 -10.97
N ALA A 88 12.74 21.66 -12.03
CA ALA A 88 13.09 22.02 -13.41
C ALA A 88 12.70 23.48 -13.77
N GLU A 89 11.64 24.02 -13.16
CA GLU A 89 11.27 25.43 -13.31
C GLU A 89 12.33 26.36 -12.71
N GLU A 90 12.94 25.98 -11.60
CA GLU A 90 13.98 26.77 -10.94
C GLU A 90 15.36 26.59 -11.59
N SER A 91 15.75 25.33 -11.87
CA SER A 91 17.11 25.01 -12.34
C SER A 91 17.26 25.04 -13.86
N GLY A 92 16.16 24.96 -14.62
CA GLY A 92 16.19 24.76 -16.06
C GLY A 92 16.56 23.34 -16.51
N GLU A 93 16.76 22.41 -15.57
CA GLU A 93 17.15 21.02 -15.83
C GLU A 93 16.07 20.03 -15.42
N GLY A 94 15.70 19.15 -16.35
CA GLY A 94 14.79 18.04 -16.10
C GLY A 94 15.43 16.92 -15.28
N SER A 95 14.61 15.93 -14.95
CA SER A 95 15.05 14.79 -14.13
C SER A 95 14.35 13.49 -14.55
N LYS A 96 15.02 12.38 -14.30
CA LYS A 96 14.41 11.06 -14.35
C LYS A 96 13.86 10.69 -12.98
N VAL A 97 12.60 10.27 -12.93
CA VAL A 97 11.92 9.79 -11.71
C VAL A 97 11.59 8.33 -11.92
N SER A 98 12.09 7.48 -11.04
CA SER A 98 11.83 6.03 -11.10
C SER A 98 11.11 5.57 -9.84
N VAL A 99 10.04 4.81 -10.01
CA VAL A 99 9.26 4.22 -8.93
C VAL A 99 9.09 2.72 -9.18
N SER A 100 9.14 1.95 -8.12
CA SER A 100 8.86 0.52 -8.15
C SER A 100 7.58 0.23 -7.35
N SER A 101 6.65 -0.48 -7.96
CA SER A 101 5.39 -0.86 -7.31
C SER A 101 5.63 -1.66 -6.03
N TRP A 102 6.62 -2.54 -6.03
CA TRP A 102 6.97 -3.32 -4.84
C TRP A 102 7.43 -2.43 -3.66
N HIS A 103 8.31 -1.45 -3.92
CA HIS A 103 8.77 -0.53 -2.87
C HIS A 103 7.63 0.30 -2.29
N THR A 104 6.74 0.82 -3.15
CA THR A 104 5.59 1.59 -2.66
C THR A 104 4.62 0.74 -1.86
N MET A 105 4.43 -0.52 -2.24
CA MET A 105 3.58 -1.43 -1.48
C MET A 105 4.19 -1.83 -0.13
N MET A 106 5.51 -1.91 -0.02
CA MET A 106 6.19 -2.11 1.27
C MET A 106 6.02 -0.91 2.21
N GLU A 107 5.97 0.31 1.67
CA GLU A 107 5.68 1.51 2.45
C GLU A 107 4.22 1.54 2.95
N LEU A 108 3.28 1.07 2.13
CA LEU A 108 1.87 0.97 2.52
C LEU A 108 1.65 -0.02 3.67
N ASP A 109 2.55 -0.99 3.84
CA ASP A 109 2.43 -2.06 4.84
C ASP A 109 3.20 -1.73 6.14
N ASP A 110 2.85 -0.62 6.78
CA ASP A 110 3.41 -0.18 8.06
C ASP A 110 3.13 -1.18 9.20
N THR A 111 1.93 -1.77 9.24
CA THR A 111 1.56 -2.76 10.25
C THR A 111 2.47 -3.99 10.22
N PHE A 112 2.95 -4.40 9.03
CA PHE A 112 3.93 -5.48 8.94
C PHE A 112 5.24 -5.08 9.61
N ALA A 113 5.74 -3.89 9.33
CA ALA A 113 6.96 -3.37 9.92
C ALA A 113 6.82 -3.22 11.44
N GLU A 114 5.71 -2.71 11.93
CA GLU A 114 5.41 -2.59 13.37
C GLU A 114 5.37 -3.96 14.07
N CYS A 115 4.66 -4.94 13.50
CA CYS A 115 4.59 -6.28 14.06
C CYS A 115 5.97 -6.95 14.11
N MET A 116 6.77 -6.85 13.06
CA MET A 116 8.10 -7.46 13.01
C MET A 116 9.09 -6.78 13.94
N GLN A 117 9.03 -5.46 14.09
CA GLN A 117 9.96 -4.69 14.92
C GLN A 117 9.54 -4.63 16.39
N GLY A 118 8.23 -4.55 16.66
CA GLY A 118 7.73 -4.38 18.02
C GLY A 118 7.33 -5.69 18.70
N LEU A 119 6.58 -6.52 18.03
CA LEU A 119 5.94 -7.70 18.62
C LEU A 119 6.61 -9.04 18.24
N ASN A 120 7.48 -9.03 17.26
CA ASN A 120 8.09 -10.25 16.68
C ASN A 120 7.04 -11.32 16.31
N VAL A 121 5.87 -10.88 15.85
CA VAL A 121 4.74 -11.74 15.48
C VAL A 121 4.46 -11.55 13.99
N LEU A 122 4.35 -12.64 13.28
CA LEU A 122 3.94 -12.59 11.87
C LEU A 122 2.46 -12.19 11.76
N PRO A 123 2.14 -11.22 10.91
CA PRO A 123 0.77 -10.86 10.61
C PRO A 123 -0.02 -12.07 10.10
N ARG A 124 -1.32 -12.06 10.34
CA ARG A 124 -2.23 -13.11 9.89
C ARG A 124 -3.42 -12.48 9.17
N ARG A 125 -4.05 -13.26 8.30
CA ARG A 125 -5.32 -12.89 7.68
C ARG A 125 -6.44 -12.97 8.72
N LEU A 126 -7.14 -11.87 8.92
CA LEU A 126 -8.20 -11.72 9.93
C LEU A 126 -9.56 -11.37 9.30
N GLY A 127 -9.72 -11.55 7.99
CA GLY A 127 -10.91 -11.09 7.28
C GLY A 127 -11.00 -9.56 7.29
N ASN A 128 -12.03 -9.02 7.91
CA ASN A 128 -12.22 -7.58 8.12
C ASN A 128 -11.72 -7.11 9.49
N GLY A 129 -11.19 -8.04 10.31
CA GLY A 129 -10.65 -7.73 11.63
C GLY A 129 -9.32 -6.96 11.56
N PHE A 130 -8.94 -6.33 12.67
CA PHE A 130 -7.69 -5.62 12.80
C PHE A 130 -6.88 -6.14 13.99
N PRO A 131 -5.55 -6.33 13.86
CA PRO A 131 -4.78 -7.06 14.89
C PRO A 131 -4.62 -6.32 16.21
N THR A 132 -4.67 -5.00 16.22
CA THR A 132 -4.40 -4.17 17.40
C THR A 132 -5.63 -3.49 17.98
N THR A 133 -6.78 -3.57 17.31
CA THR A 133 -8.05 -2.97 17.79
C THR A 133 -9.18 -3.99 17.69
N ASN A 134 -9.90 -4.16 18.82
CA ASN A 134 -10.99 -5.09 18.92
C ASN A 134 -12.10 -4.51 19.80
N PRO A 135 -13.40 -4.56 19.38
CA PRO A 135 -13.88 -5.14 18.13
C PRO A 135 -13.64 -4.24 16.90
N THR A 136 -13.05 -4.82 15.87
CA THR A 136 -12.97 -4.23 14.54
C THR A 136 -13.29 -5.32 13.53
N ASP A 137 -14.47 -5.27 12.94
CA ASP A 137 -14.93 -6.25 11.94
C ASP A 137 -16.25 -5.78 11.29
N THR A 138 -16.81 -6.61 10.43
CA THR A 138 -18.16 -6.48 9.91
C THR A 138 -19.09 -7.49 10.59
N PHE A 139 -20.22 -7.01 11.06
CA PHE A 139 -21.18 -7.79 11.82
C PHE A 139 -22.54 -7.86 11.10
N HIS A 140 -23.19 -9.02 11.17
CA HIS A 140 -24.52 -9.18 10.63
C HIS A 140 -25.55 -8.49 11.53
N CYS A 141 -26.48 -7.76 10.93
CA CYS A 141 -27.60 -7.14 11.61
C CYS A 141 -28.94 -7.58 10.98
N LYS A 142 -30.05 -7.07 11.49
CA LYS A 142 -31.38 -7.50 11.09
C LYS A 142 -31.66 -7.36 9.58
N ASP A 143 -31.10 -6.34 8.97
CA ASP A 143 -31.37 -5.94 7.59
C ASP A 143 -30.11 -5.88 6.70
N GLY A 144 -28.98 -6.41 7.19
CA GLY A 144 -27.74 -6.44 6.40
C GLY A 144 -26.49 -6.60 7.23
N TRP A 145 -25.48 -5.81 6.91
CA TRP A 145 -24.18 -5.81 7.58
C TRP A 145 -23.83 -4.39 8.02
N PHE A 146 -23.17 -4.27 9.15
CA PHE A 146 -22.53 -3.02 9.56
C PHE A 146 -21.07 -3.24 9.89
N ALA A 147 -20.25 -2.21 9.69
CA ALA A 147 -18.85 -2.20 10.08
C ALA A 147 -18.72 -1.48 11.43
N LEU A 148 -17.94 -2.06 12.33
CA LEU A 148 -17.63 -1.50 13.64
C LEU A 148 -16.11 -1.45 13.79
N SER A 149 -15.58 -0.34 14.29
CA SER A 149 -14.19 -0.22 14.70
C SER A 149 -14.13 0.60 15.98
N ILE A 150 -13.63 0.00 17.04
CA ILE A 150 -13.50 0.61 18.37
C ILE A 150 -12.03 0.68 18.72
N GLY A 151 -11.47 1.89 18.73
CA GLY A 151 -10.05 2.14 18.95
C GLY A 151 -9.72 2.74 20.33
N SER A 152 -10.70 2.86 21.25
CA SER A 152 -10.45 3.38 22.61
C SER A 152 -11.47 2.86 23.62
N ASP A 153 -11.08 2.82 24.90
CA ASP A 153 -11.95 2.40 25.99
C ASP A 153 -13.21 3.26 26.09
N LYS A 154 -13.09 4.55 25.85
CA LYS A 154 -14.25 5.44 25.82
C LYS A 154 -15.27 5.02 24.75
N GLN A 155 -14.80 4.72 23.55
CA GLN A 155 -15.69 4.26 22.47
C GLN A 155 -16.33 2.90 22.82
N TRP A 156 -15.59 2.02 23.50
CA TRP A 156 -16.12 0.76 23.97
C TRP A 156 -17.26 0.95 25.00
N LEU A 157 -17.06 1.82 26.00
CA LEU A 157 -18.06 2.12 27.01
C LEU A 157 -19.31 2.80 26.41
N ASP A 158 -19.13 3.71 25.48
CA ASP A 158 -20.22 4.36 24.78
C ASP A 158 -21.02 3.34 23.95
N PHE A 159 -20.35 2.45 23.22
CA PHE A 159 -20.97 1.36 22.49
C PHE A 159 -21.74 0.40 23.38
N ALA A 160 -21.15 -0.04 24.50
CA ALA A 160 -21.78 -0.93 25.45
C ALA A 160 -23.09 -0.34 26.01
N ARG A 161 -23.06 0.94 26.34
CA ARG A 161 -24.23 1.68 26.83
C ARG A 161 -25.35 1.75 25.77
N GLU A 162 -25.01 2.11 24.53
CA GLU A 162 -25.98 2.15 23.44
C GLU A 162 -26.54 0.77 23.07
N ALA A 163 -25.75 -0.28 23.27
CA ALA A 163 -26.18 -1.67 23.12
C ALA A 163 -27.04 -2.19 24.28
N GLY A 164 -27.25 -1.39 25.35
CA GLY A 164 -27.97 -1.82 26.57
C GLY A 164 -27.21 -2.87 27.38
N ARG A 165 -25.88 -2.86 27.30
CA ARG A 165 -24.97 -3.82 27.90
C ARG A 165 -23.91 -3.12 28.77
N ASP A 166 -24.35 -2.41 29.79
CA ASP A 166 -23.47 -1.73 30.76
C ASP A 166 -22.49 -2.70 31.45
N ASP A 167 -22.91 -3.98 31.55
CA ASP A 167 -22.10 -5.09 32.09
C ASP A 167 -20.79 -5.32 31.29
N TRP A 168 -20.73 -4.94 30.03
CA TRP A 168 -19.51 -5.05 29.22
C TRP A 168 -18.42 -4.04 29.61
N GLY A 169 -18.78 -2.99 30.32
CA GLY A 169 -17.83 -2.00 30.86
C GLY A 169 -17.22 -2.40 32.22
N GLU A 170 -17.79 -3.39 32.91
CA GLU A 170 -17.29 -3.86 34.19
C GLU A 170 -16.12 -4.84 33.99
N GLY A 171 -14.88 -4.36 34.24
CA GLY A 171 -13.66 -5.18 34.20
C GLY A 171 -12.67 -4.84 33.09
N SER A 172 -12.92 -3.84 32.30
CA SER A 172 -11.94 -3.29 31.33
C SER A 172 -11.09 -2.21 32.00
N VAL A 173 -10.07 -2.62 32.75
CA VAL A 173 -8.95 -1.76 33.19
C VAL A 173 -7.67 -2.52 32.97
#